data_b651b4ab2317720c5fe0b627ff768f07
#
_entry.id   b651b4ab2317720c5fe0b627ff768f07
#
_cell.length_a   1.000
_cell.length_b   1.000
_cell.length_c   1.000
_cell.angle_alpha   90.00
_cell.angle_beta   90.00
_cell.angle_gamma   90.00
#
_symmetry.space_group_name_H-M   'P 1'
#
loop_
_entity.id
_entity.type
_entity.pdbx_description
1 polymer ?
#
loop_
_entity_poly.entity_id
_entity_poly.type
_entity_poly.pdbx_seq_one_letter_code
_entity_poly.pdbx_strand_id
1 'polypeptide(L)'
;MWPGYTVFPDWNSPRASEYWVNELELWRQKVPYDGIWIDMSEVASFCVGSCGTNMLHLNPIHPPFLLPGEPGNVDYGYPEGFAVTNTTEARAIAAAERRQVAAAKEESDGSQPSSVSILHPTVTPGVRNINYPPYVISNVQTGHDLAAKAVSPNATHSDGAVEYDVHNLWGHQILKATYDGMLRMWPGKRPFLLGRSTFAGSGKWAAHWGGDNESRFASMYFTIPQALSFSLFGMPMFGPDTCGFSGNADLELCSRWMQLSAFFPFYRNHNVLASIPQEPYRWAAVIEASKKAMAIRYAILPYLYTLFHLAHTTGSTVMRALAWEFPDPTLASVDTQFLLGPFLMVVPVLEPLVDSVKGVFPGVGQGEVWYDWYTQTAVDAQPGVNTTIAAPLGHIPVFMRGGSILPMQEPALTTQAARKTPWALLAALDKNGTAYGQLYLDDGESLEPTETLNVKFKAGKTRLTATATGTWVESNPLANVTVMGVSSVPSNVTFNNQPVQSSSVQYDATAQVLFVGGLQNMTAHGAWAKPWTLRW
;
A
#
# COMPACT_ATOMS: atom_id res chain seq x y z
N MET A 1 20.06 -13.15 13.43
CA MET A 1 19.14 -13.53 14.52
C MET A 1 18.75 -12.29 15.30
N TRP A 2 17.48 -12.05 15.45
CA TRP A 2 16.96 -10.97 16.27
C TRP A 2 15.61 -11.38 16.91
N PRO A 3 15.16 -10.68 17.95
CA PRO A 3 15.97 -9.71 18.66
C PRO A 3 17.12 -10.40 19.37
N GLY A 4 18.12 -9.66 19.77
CA GLY A 4 19.04 -10.14 20.77
C GLY A 4 18.36 -10.20 22.15
N TYR A 5 19.14 -10.07 23.23
CA TYR A 5 18.54 -9.88 24.54
C TYR A 5 17.73 -8.60 24.57
N THR A 6 16.44 -8.73 24.85
CA THR A 6 15.52 -7.59 24.85
C THR A 6 14.38 -7.81 25.82
N VAL A 7 13.65 -6.76 26.06
CA VAL A 7 12.37 -6.78 26.74
C VAL A 7 11.33 -6.15 25.81
N PHE A 8 10.11 -6.62 25.90
CA PHE A 8 8.99 -6.07 25.14
C PHE A 8 8.16 -5.17 26.06
N PRO A 9 7.83 -3.93 25.63
CA PRO A 9 6.91 -3.10 26.37
C PRO A 9 5.56 -3.80 26.57
N ASP A 10 5.02 -3.74 27.77
CA ASP A 10 3.66 -4.21 28.02
C ASP A 10 2.66 -3.13 27.57
N TRP A 11 2.07 -3.26 26.41
CA TRP A 11 1.16 -2.28 25.83
C TRP A 11 -0.15 -2.12 26.61
N ASN A 12 -0.48 -3.06 27.50
CA ASN A 12 -1.61 -2.95 28.43
C ASN A 12 -1.25 -2.13 29.68
N SER A 13 0.04 -1.81 29.88
CA SER A 13 0.47 -0.94 30.97
C SER A 13 0.05 0.50 30.71
N PRO A 14 -0.53 1.20 31.69
CA PRO A 14 -0.87 2.62 31.56
C PRO A 14 0.32 3.53 31.21
N ARG A 15 1.55 3.10 31.50
CA ARG A 15 2.77 3.87 31.24
C ARG A 15 3.46 3.51 29.93
N ALA A 16 3.04 2.47 29.23
CA ALA A 16 3.72 2.02 28.00
C ALA A 16 3.67 3.09 26.89
N SER A 17 2.49 3.69 26.70
CA SER A 17 2.34 4.76 25.71
C SER A 17 3.17 6.00 26.04
N GLU A 18 3.23 6.41 27.30
CA GLU A 18 4.06 7.56 27.73
C GLU A 18 5.56 7.28 27.49
N TYR A 19 6.02 6.10 27.89
CA TYR A 19 7.39 5.66 27.62
C TYR A 19 7.69 5.73 26.12
N TRP A 20 6.84 5.12 25.29
CA TRP A 20 7.05 5.06 23.85
C TRP A 20 7.08 6.43 23.19
N VAL A 21 6.16 7.31 23.57
CA VAL A 21 6.12 8.70 23.08
C VAL A 21 7.41 9.44 23.43
N ASN A 22 7.91 9.29 24.67
CA ASN A 22 9.16 9.91 25.08
C ASN A 22 10.37 9.39 24.26
N GLU A 23 10.44 8.10 23.98
CA GLU A 23 11.50 7.52 23.12
C GLU A 23 11.43 8.08 21.70
N LEU A 24 10.25 8.21 21.11
CA LEU A 24 10.06 8.80 19.79
C LEU A 24 10.49 10.29 19.76
N GLU A 25 10.15 11.06 20.79
CA GLU A 25 10.56 12.46 20.93
C GLU A 25 12.08 12.59 21.07
N LEU A 26 12.72 11.77 21.90
CA LEU A 26 14.18 11.74 22.09
C LEU A 26 14.90 11.37 20.77
N TRP A 27 14.37 10.41 20.03
CA TRP A 27 14.95 10.02 18.75
C TRP A 27 14.82 11.14 17.71
N ARG A 28 13.65 11.80 17.65
CA ARG A 28 13.41 12.92 16.73
C ARG A 28 14.39 14.09 16.94
N GLN A 29 14.83 14.33 18.18
CA GLN A 29 15.84 15.36 18.47
C GLN A 29 17.20 15.04 17.83
N LYS A 30 17.51 13.75 17.62
CA LYS A 30 18.74 13.29 16.99
C LYS A 30 18.60 13.16 15.47
N VAL A 31 17.48 12.64 15.03
CA VAL A 31 17.16 12.39 13.61
C VAL A 31 15.81 13.01 13.32
N PRO A 32 15.75 14.21 12.70
CA PRO A 32 14.49 14.81 12.29
C PRO A 32 13.76 13.92 11.26
N TYR A 33 12.49 13.62 11.51
CA TYR A 33 11.63 12.84 10.62
C TYR A 33 10.19 13.35 10.66
N ASP A 34 9.40 13.04 9.60
CA ASP A 34 8.00 13.47 9.47
C ASP A 34 7.02 12.30 9.40
N GLY A 35 7.52 11.07 9.28
CA GLY A 35 6.74 9.83 9.25
C GLY A 35 7.50 8.70 9.91
N ILE A 36 6.79 7.65 10.32
CA ILE A 36 7.37 6.50 11.02
C ILE A 36 6.96 5.20 10.31
N TRP A 37 7.96 4.36 10.07
CA TRP A 37 7.79 2.98 9.66
C TRP A 37 8.13 2.07 10.84
N ILE A 38 7.15 1.24 11.25
CA ILE A 38 7.33 0.23 12.29
C ILE A 38 7.43 -1.14 11.63
N ASP A 39 8.62 -1.69 11.73
CA ASP A 39 8.95 -3.03 11.26
C ASP A 39 9.57 -3.85 12.39
N MET A 40 9.46 -5.19 12.30
CA MET A 40 10.11 -6.13 13.19
C MET A 40 9.69 -5.95 14.66
N SER A 41 8.47 -5.49 14.88
CA SER A 41 7.88 -5.19 16.19
C SER A 41 7.09 -6.35 16.78
N GLU A 42 6.98 -7.47 16.09
CA GLU A 42 6.28 -8.66 16.55
C GLU A 42 6.93 -9.20 17.82
N VAL A 43 6.09 -9.61 18.77
CA VAL A 43 6.54 -10.16 20.05
C VAL A 43 7.05 -11.58 19.85
N ALA A 44 8.31 -11.69 19.45
CA ALA A 44 8.96 -12.93 19.09
C ALA A 44 10.17 -13.20 19.98
N SER A 45 10.49 -14.47 20.24
CA SER A 45 11.64 -14.90 21.03
C SER A 45 12.26 -16.14 20.41
N PHE A 46 13.58 -16.29 20.54
CA PHE A 46 14.25 -17.55 20.18
C PHE A 46 14.16 -18.61 21.28
N CYS A 47 13.76 -18.23 22.47
CA CYS A 47 13.44 -19.16 23.56
C CYS A 47 11.99 -19.62 23.46
N VAL A 48 11.72 -20.77 24.01
CA VAL A 48 10.36 -21.18 24.33
C VAL A 48 9.96 -20.49 25.64
N GLY A 49 9.08 -19.50 25.54
CA GLY A 49 8.63 -18.69 26.68
C GLY A 49 9.57 -17.54 27.04
N SER A 50 9.88 -17.36 28.31
CA SER A 50 10.72 -16.27 28.81
C SER A 50 12.19 -16.66 28.88
N CYS A 51 13.05 -15.85 28.27
CA CYS A 51 14.51 -16.02 28.35
C CYS A 51 15.12 -15.11 29.42
N GLY A 52 14.82 -15.31 30.68
CA GLY A 52 15.58 -14.66 31.75
C GLY A 52 17.06 -15.11 31.73
N THR A 53 17.94 -14.36 32.35
CA THR A 53 19.37 -14.65 32.44
C THR A 53 19.67 -16.07 32.91
N ASN A 54 18.83 -16.63 33.78
CA ASN A 54 18.97 -18.00 34.27
C ASN A 54 18.41 -19.04 33.29
N MET A 55 17.78 -18.65 32.19
CA MET A 55 17.11 -19.54 31.24
C MET A 55 17.86 -19.64 29.90
N LEU A 56 19.00 -18.98 29.75
CA LEU A 56 19.80 -18.97 28.52
C LEU A 56 20.18 -20.36 28.03
N HIS A 57 20.37 -21.33 28.93
CA HIS A 57 20.70 -22.71 28.61
C HIS A 57 19.52 -23.46 27.97
N LEU A 58 18.30 -22.94 28.07
CA LEU A 58 17.11 -23.50 27.43
C LEU A 58 16.89 -22.96 26.02
N ASN A 59 17.70 -21.98 25.60
CA ASN A 59 17.64 -21.43 24.26
C ASN A 59 18.83 -21.92 23.42
N PRO A 60 18.69 -23.01 22.68
CA PRO A 60 19.77 -23.55 21.86
C PRO A 60 20.16 -22.62 20.71
N ILE A 61 19.27 -21.71 20.31
CA ILE A 61 19.52 -20.73 19.23
C ILE A 61 19.81 -19.36 19.85
N HIS A 62 20.88 -19.29 20.59
CA HIS A 62 21.30 -18.04 21.21
C HIS A 62 21.90 -17.08 20.17
N PRO A 63 21.61 -15.77 20.25
CA PRO A 63 22.31 -14.79 19.41
C PRO A 63 23.83 -14.94 19.57
N PRO A 64 24.60 -14.78 18.49
CA PRO A 64 26.07 -14.93 18.54
C PRO A 64 26.77 -13.76 19.26
N PHE A 65 26.04 -12.86 19.88
CA PHE A 65 26.54 -11.70 20.61
C PHE A 65 25.93 -11.62 22.02
N LEU A 66 26.66 -11.02 22.93
CA LEU A 66 26.25 -10.72 24.29
C LEU A 66 25.86 -9.24 24.40
N LEU A 67 24.97 -8.92 25.33
CA LEU A 67 24.61 -7.53 25.58
C LEU A 67 25.75 -6.79 26.32
N PRO A 68 25.82 -5.46 26.18
CA PRO A 68 26.73 -4.66 26.97
C PRO A 68 26.60 -4.96 28.46
N GLY A 69 27.73 -5.22 29.12
CA GLY A 69 27.75 -5.59 30.53
C GLY A 69 27.67 -7.08 30.83
N GLU A 70 27.40 -7.95 29.85
CA GLU A 70 27.49 -9.40 30.04
C GLU A 70 28.92 -9.91 29.91
N PRO A 71 29.31 -10.95 30.71
CA PRO A 71 30.64 -11.54 30.61
C PRO A 71 30.96 -12.04 29.20
N GLY A 72 32.06 -11.60 28.62
CA GLY A 72 32.47 -11.98 27.28
C GLY A 72 31.86 -11.12 26.17
N ASN A 73 31.14 -10.07 26.50
CA ASN A 73 30.64 -9.13 25.49
C ASN A 73 31.84 -8.44 24.80
N VAL A 74 31.88 -8.57 23.50
CA VAL A 74 32.78 -7.79 22.64
C VAL A 74 31.94 -6.65 22.08
N ASP A 75 32.39 -5.42 22.35
CA ASP A 75 31.72 -4.22 21.82
C ASP A 75 31.95 -4.16 20.32
N TYR A 76 30.91 -4.48 19.57
CA TYR A 76 30.94 -4.48 18.11
C TYR A 76 30.82 -3.04 17.62
N GLY A 77 31.92 -2.36 17.45
CA GLY A 77 31.93 -1.19 16.58
C GLY A 77 31.64 -1.67 15.15
N TYR A 78 30.41 -1.64 14.73
CA TYR A 78 30.05 -1.95 13.34
C TYR A 78 30.68 -0.91 12.41
N PRO A 79 31.81 -1.20 11.78
CA PRO A 79 32.29 -0.39 10.70
C PRO A 79 31.49 -0.72 9.45
N GLU A 80 31.44 0.23 8.58
CA GLU A 80 30.82 0.15 7.28
C GLU A 80 30.99 -1.23 6.63
N GLY A 81 29.87 -1.92 6.33
CA GLY A 81 29.83 -3.04 5.44
C GLY A 81 29.93 -4.44 6.03
N PHE A 82 29.71 -4.62 7.35
CA PHE A 82 29.63 -5.95 7.99
C PHE A 82 30.87 -6.85 7.82
N ALA A 83 32.03 -6.33 7.47
CA ALA A 83 33.25 -7.10 7.47
C ALA A 83 33.75 -7.25 8.91
N VAL A 84 33.58 -8.43 9.48
CA VAL A 84 34.14 -8.76 10.79
C VAL A 84 35.67 -8.83 10.66
N THR A 85 36.34 -7.70 10.89
CA THR A 85 37.80 -7.61 10.85
C THR A 85 38.42 -7.96 12.19
N ASN A 86 37.66 -7.96 13.28
CA ASN A 86 38.10 -8.32 14.61
C ASN A 86 38.18 -9.86 14.76
N THR A 87 39.38 -10.41 14.93
CA THR A 87 39.59 -11.85 15.04
C THR A 87 38.92 -12.49 16.26
N THR A 88 38.76 -11.74 17.36
CA THR A 88 38.05 -12.20 18.56
C THR A 88 36.55 -12.34 18.30
N GLU A 89 35.98 -11.39 17.64
CA GLU A 89 34.58 -11.39 17.19
C GLU A 89 34.30 -12.50 16.20
N ALA A 90 35.12 -12.64 15.16
CA ALA A 90 35.02 -13.72 14.19
C ALA A 90 35.03 -15.12 14.86
N ARG A 91 35.89 -15.30 15.88
CA ARG A 91 35.95 -16.53 16.69
C ARG A 91 34.69 -16.75 17.53
N ALA A 92 34.13 -15.70 18.12
CA ALA A 92 32.90 -15.76 18.91
C ALA A 92 31.70 -16.16 18.03
N ILE A 93 31.59 -15.56 16.84
CA ILE A 93 30.55 -15.90 15.82
C ILE A 93 30.70 -17.35 15.39
N ALA A 94 31.90 -17.77 14.97
CA ALA A 94 32.17 -19.15 14.55
C ALA A 94 31.93 -20.20 15.66
N ALA A 95 32.15 -19.81 16.93
CA ALA A 95 31.83 -20.69 18.07
C ALA A 95 30.31 -20.77 18.32
N ALA A 96 29.57 -19.69 18.11
CA ALA A 96 28.11 -19.67 18.22
C ALA A 96 27.45 -20.48 17.10
N GLU A 97 27.91 -20.33 15.85
CA GLU A 97 27.45 -21.11 14.69
C GLU A 97 27.67 -22.62 14.90
N ARG A 98 28.85 -23.01 15.39
CA ARG A 98 29.13 -24.43 15.70
C ARG A 98 28.19 -24.99 16.75
N ARG A 99 27.84 -24.22 17.78
CA ARG A 99 26.87 -24.63 18.80
C ARG A 99 25.46 -24.78 18.20
N GLN A 100 25.06 -23.90 17.32
CA GLN A 100 23.78 -23.99 16.62
C GLN A 100 23.69 -25.23 15.74
N VAL A 101 24.77 -25.54 14.99
CA VAL A 101 24.83 -26.73 14.14
C VAL A 101 24.83 -27.99 14.98
N ALA A 102 25.50 -28.00 16.14
CA ALA A 102 25.49 -29.14 17.06
C ALA A 102 24.08 -29.37 17.66
N ALA A 103 23.41 -28.30 18.12
CA ALA A 103 22.05 -28.38 18.64
C ALA A 103 21.05 -28.87 17.58
N ALA A 104 21.15 -28.35 16.33
CA ALA A 104 20.31 -28.79 15.22
C ALA A 104 20.54 -30.27 14.84
N LYS A 105 21.76 -30.79 15.03
CA LYS A 105 22.07 -32.23 14.84
C LYS A 105 21.48 -33.11 15.94
N GLU A 106 21.51 -32.64 17.18
CA GLU A 106 20.89 -33.35 18.32
C GLU A 106 19.37 -33.43 18.16
N GLU A 107 18.73 -32.35 17.64
CA GLU A 107 17.31 -32.39 17.28
C GLU A 107 16.99 -33.35 16.14
N SER A 108 17.90 -33.56 15.19
CA SER A 108 17.68 -34.46 14.05
C SER A 108 17.88 -35.95 14.39
N ASP A 109 18.57 -36.27 15.48
CA ASP A 109 18.95 -37.62 15.84
C ASP A 109 17.94 -38.33 16.78
N GLY A 110 16.76 -37.71 16.99
CA GLY A 110 15.62 -38.32 17.71
C GLY A 110 15.83 -38.57 19.20
N SER A 111 16.97 -38.19 19.76
CA SER A 111 17.18 -38.14 21.21
C SER A 111 16.53 -36.86 21.73
N GLN A 112 15.28 -36.98 22.15
CA GLN A 112 14.62 -35.91 22.92
C GLN A 112 15.54 -35.52 24.07
N PRO A 113 16.04 -34.28 24.13
CA PRO A 113 16.58 -33.81 25.39
C PRO A 113 15.41 -33.90 26.37
N SER A 114 15.65 -34.48 27.53
CA SER A 114 14.71 -34.46 28.65
C SER A 114 14.56 -33.06 29.22
N SER A 115 14.38 -32.05 28.34
CA SER A 115 13.95 -30.74 28.72
C SER A 115 12.49 -30.89 29.09
N VAL A 116 12.22 -30.95 30.37
CA VAL A 116 10.88 -30.66 30.87
C VAL A 116 10.55 -29.29 30.34
N SER A 117 9.85 -29.22 29.22
CA SER A 117 9.33 -27.96 28.73
C SER A 117 8.40 -27.45 29.83
N ILE A 118 8.84 -26.41 30.53
CA ILE A 118 8.02 -25.73 31.54
C ILE A 118 6.73 -25.15 30.92
N LEU A 119 6.64 -25.17 29.59
CA LEU A 119 5.52 -24.65 28.82
C LEU A 119 4.58 -25.75 28.30
N HIS A 120 4.85 -27.02 28.57
CA HIS A 120 3.94 -28.13 28.29
C HIS A 120 3.34 -28.65 29.61
N PRO A 121 2.41 -27.91 30.26
CA PRO A 121 1.73 -28.46 31.40
C PRO A 121 0.96 -29.71 30.97
N THR A 122 0.97 -30.73 31.80
CA THR A 122 0.13 -31.91 31.60
C THR A 122 -1.30 -31.46 31.42
N VAL A 123 -1.93 -31.89 30.32
CA VAL A 123 -3.32 -31.50 30.03
C VAL A 123 -4.22 -32.00 31.17
N THR A 124 -4.77 -31.06 31.91
CA THR A 124 -5.78 -31.37 32.94
C THR A 124 -7.15 -31.37 32.26
N PRO A 125 -7.91 -32.45 32.33
CA PRO A 125 -9.26 -32.48 31.74
C PRO A 125 -10.13 -31.34 32.25
N GLY A 126 -10.78 -30.63 31.32
CA GLY A 126 -11.64 -29.47 31.65
C GLY A 126 -10.91 -28.15 31.84
N VAL A 127 -9.58 -28.13 31.78
CA VAL A 127 -8.79 -26.88 31.81
C VAL A 127 -8.33 -26.53 30.39
N ARG A 128 -8.47 -25.24 29.99
CA ARG A 128 -8.03 -24.74 28.70
C ARG A 128 -6.50 -24.91 28.58
N ASN A 129 -6.06 -25.64 27.55
CA ASN A 129 -4.65 -25.71 27.23
C ASN A 129 -4.27 -24.54 26.33
N ILE A 130 -3.55 -23.60 26.89
CA ILE A 130 -3.17 -22.36 26.20
C ILE A 130 -2.11 -22.62 25.11
N ASN A 131 -1.19 -23.54 25.33
CA ASN A 131 -0.13 -23.87 24.37
C ASN A 131 -0.65 -24.70 23.19
N TYR A 132 -1.63 -25.56 23.45
CA TYR A 132 -2.22 -26.45 22.46
C TYR A 132 -3.73 -26.34 22.44
N PRO A 133 -4.27 -25.23 21.91
CA PRO A 133 -5.71 -25.07 21.78
C PRO A 133 -6.29 -26.06 20.76
N PRO A 134 -7.58 -26.42 20.86
CA PRO A 134 -8.18 -27.43 19.97
C PRO A 134 -8.20 -27.03 18.49
N TYR A 135 -8.10 -25.75 18.19
CA TYR A 135 -8.01 -25.21 16.84
C TYR A 135 -6.73 -24.37 16.74
N VAL A 136 -5.67 -24.99 16.25
CA VAL A 136 -4.38 -24.33 16.08
C VAL A 136 -4.16 -23.93 14.64
N ILE A 137 -3.48 -22.81 14.44
CA ILE A 137 -2.98 -22.41 13.11
C ILE A 137 -1.77 -23.25 12.74
N SER A 138 -1.50 -23.38 11.44
CA SER A 138 -0.24 -23.95 10.95
C SER A 138 0.87 -22.90 11.11
N ASN A 139 1.58 -22.96 12.25
CA ASN A 139 2.68 -22.04 12.56
C ASN A 139 4.06 -22.61 12.16
N VAL A 140 4.08 -23.60 11.29
CA VAL A 140 5.27 -24.35 10.80
C VAL A 140 6.14 -24.96 11.90
N GLN A 141 5.65 -25.04 13.12
CA GLN A 141 6.33 -25.69 14.24
C GLN A 141 5.82 -27.13 14.44
N THR A 142 6.72 -28.04 14.75
CA THR A 142 6.34 -29.43 15.10
C THR A 142 5.42 -29.40 16.31
N GLY A 143 4.24 -30.05 16.19
CA GLY A 143 3.24 -30.12 17.25
C GLY A 143 2.43 -28.84 17.45
N HIS A 144 2.65 -27.79 16.63
CA HIS A 144 1.91 -26.52 16.66
C HIS A 144 1.92 -25.81 18.03
N ASP A 145 3.02 -25.91 18.77
CA ASP A 145 3.20 -25.25 20.07
C ASP A 145 3.21 -23.72 19.87
N LEU A 146 2.24 -23.04 20.45
CA LEU A 146 2.13 -21.58 20.36
C LEU A 146 3.24 -20.83 21.12
N ALA A 147 3.94 -21.49 22.04
CA ALA A 147 5.07 -20.89 22.75
C ALA A 147 6.37 -20.89 21.91
N ALA A 148 6.42 -21.67 20.83
CA ALA A 148 7.61 -21.74 19.99
C ALA A 148 7.87 -20.41 19.29
N LYS A 149 9.07 -19.84 19.53
CA LYS A 149 9.50 -18.56 18.96
C LYS A 149 8.61 -17.34 19.29
N ALA A 150 7.83 -17.41 20.35
CA ALA A 150 6.98 -16.34 20.83
C ALA A 150 7.22 -16.07 22.32
N VAL A 151 6.73 -14.97 22.82
CA VAL A 151 6.58 -14.77 24.27
C VAL A 151 5.61 -15.83 24.80
N SER A 152 5.84 -16.30 26.04
CA SER A 152 5.01 -17.33 26.64
C SER A 152 3.52 -16.96 26.57
N PRO A 153 2.67 -17.82 25.99
CA PRO A 153 1.22 -17.59 25.99
C PRO A 153 0.62 -17.45 27.41
N ASN A 154 1.33 -17.93 28.44
CA ASN A 154 0.94 -17.80 29.84
C ASN A 154 1.45 -16.51 30.50
N ALA A 155 2.21 -15.67 29.80
CA ALA A 155 2.65 -14.38 30.33
C ALA A 155 1.43 -13.53 30.70
N THR A 156 1.53 -12.78 31.81
CA THR A 156 0.43 -11.95 32.31
C THR A 156 0.81 -10.48 32.17
N HIS A 157 -0.04 -9.72 31.53
CA HIS A 157 0.06 -8.28 31.40
C HIS A 157 -0.28 -7.56 32.71
N SER A 158 0.06 -6.29 32.81
CA SER A 158 -0.13 -5.47 34.02
C SER A 158 -1.61 -5.32 34.43
N ASP A 159 -2.54 -5.45 33.49
CA ASP A 159 -3.98 -5.43 33.74
C ASP A 159 -4.58 -6.80 34.05
N GLY A 160 -3.76 -7.85 34.07
CA GLY A 160 -4.17 -9.24 34.33
C GLY A 160 -4.56 -10.03 33.08
N ALA A 161 -4.54 -9.42 31.88
CA ALA A 161 -4.76 -10.15 30.63
C ALA A 161 -3.64 -11.18 30.40
N VAL A 162 -3.99 -12.32 29.83
CA VAL A 162 -3.01 -13.36 29.47
C VAL A 162 -2.58 -13.15 28.03
N GLU A 163 -1.28 -13.30 27.73
CA GLU A 163 -0.70 -13.10 26.39
C GLU A 163 -1.45 -13.89 25.31
N TYR A 164 -1.88 -15.11 25.60
CA TYR A 164 -2.68 -15.91 24.69
C TYR A 164 -3.92 -15.17 24.16
N ASP A 165 -4.56 -14.37 24.99
CA ASP A 165 -5.80 -13.66 24.65
C ASP A 165 -5.55 -12.34 23.92
N VAL A 166 -4.34 -11.76 24.01
CA VAL A 166 -4.00 -10.43 23.49
C VAL A 166 -2.84 -10.42 22.49
N HIS A 167 -2.22 -11.56 22.22
CA HIS A 167 -1.06 -11.67 21.33
C HIS A 167 -1.27 -11.00 19.98
N ASN A 168 -2.42 -11.22 19.34
CA ASN A 168 -2.74 -10.63 18.03
C ASN A 168 -2.95 -9.11 18.08
N LEU A 169 -3.09 -8.52 19.26
CA LEU A 169 -3.26 -7.07 19.44
C LEU A 169 -1.92 -6.35 19.58
N TRP A 170 -0.81 -7.05 19.68
CA TRP A 170 0.51 -6.44 19.91
C TRP A 170 0.86 -5.37 18.88
N GLY A 171 0.81 -5.72 17.59
CA GLY A 171 1.06 -4.76 16.51
C GLY A 171 0.05 -3.61 16.48
N HIS A 172 -1.21 -3.91 16.75
CA HIS A 172 -2.27 -2.92 16.84
C HIS A 172 -2.02 -1.89 17.95
N GLN A 173 -1.58 -2.35 19.12
CA GLN A 173 -1.32 -1.49 20.28
C GLN A 173 -0.09 -0.59 20.08
N ILE A 174 1.01 -1.12 19.51
CA ILE A 174 2.19 -0.29 19.21
C ILE A 174 1.87 0.76 18.15
N LEU A 175 1.06 0.42 17.14
CA LEU A 175 0.61 1.39 16.14
C LEU A 175 -0.20 2.51 16.77
N LYS A 176 -1.12 2.18 17.67
CA LYS A 176 -1.87 3.19 18.42
C LYS A 176 -0.96 4.10 19.24
N ALA A 177 -0.06 3.53 20.01
CA ALA A 177 0.88 4.29 20.84
C ALA A 177 1.77 5.21 19.98
N THR A 178 2.22 4.73 18.82
CA THR A 178 3.00 5.53 17.87
C THR A 178 2.18 6.66 17.27
N TYR A 179 0.95 6.39 16.86
CA TYR A 179 0.04 7.40 16.33
C TYR A 179 -0.22 8.51 17.35
N ASP A 180 -0.51 8.15 18.61
CA ASP A 180 -0.71 9.11 19.71
C ASP A 180 0.56 9.96 19.94
N GLY A 181 1.75 9.34 19.86
CA GLY A 181 3.04 10.02 19.92
C GLY A 181 3.25 11.00 18.77
N MET A 182 2.88 10.60 17.55
CA MET A 182 2.98 11.48 16.40
C MET A 182 2.03 12.69 16.52
N LEU A 183 0.82 12.51 17.01
CA LEU A 183 -0.09 13.62 17.28
C LEU A 183 0.46 14.60 18.32
N ARG A 184 1.19 14.11 19.31
CA ARG A 184 1.87 14.95 20.30
C ARG A 184 3.05 15.71 19.69
N MET A 185 3.84 15.07 18.83
CA MET A 185 5.00 15.69 18.16
C MET A 185 4.61 16.68 17.06
N TRP A 186 3.50 16.45 16.38
CA TRP A 186 2.95 17.32 15.32
C TRP A 186 1.46 17.60 15.56
N PRO A 187 1.15 18.48 16.55
CA PRO A 187 -0.25 18.78 16.88
C PRO A 187 -1.03 19.28 15.66
N GLY A 188 -2.20 18.69 15.44
CA GLY A 188 -3.10 19.05 14.35
C GLY A 188 -2.70 18.57 12.95
N LYS A 189 -1.59 17.83 12.80
CA LYS A 189 -1.15 17.25 11.52
C LYS A 189 -1.56 15.79 11.40
N ARG A 190 -1.81 15.33 10.17
CA ARG A 190 -2.06 13.91 9.87
C ARG A 190 -0.75 13.12 9.99
N PRO A 191 -0.67 12.13 10.88
CA PRO A 191 0.49 11.26 10.94
C PRO A 191 0.62 10.40 9.68
N PHE A 192 1.86 10.19 9.22
CA PHE A 192 2.17 9.11 8.28
C PHE A 192 2.86 7.98 9.04
N LEU A 193 2.13 6.90 9.24
CA LEU A 193 2.55 5.72 9.96
C LEU A 193 2.34 4.48 9.11
N LEU A 194 3.36 3.65 9.00
CA LEU A 194 3.33 2.38 8.28
C LEU A 194 3.76 1.26 9.23
N GLY A 195 3.01 0.18 9.31
CA GLY A 195 3.33 -0.96 10.16
C GLY A 195 3.13 -2.30 9.49
N ARG A 196 3.97 -3.31 9.83
CA ARG A 196 3.81 -4.69 9.36
C ARG A 196 2.81 -5.47 10.20
N SER A 197 3.01 -5.46 11.52
CA SER A 197 2.12 -6.16 12.43
C SER A 197 0.85 -5.34 12.67
N THR A 198 -0.28 -5.85 12.20
CA THR A 198 -1.57 -5.17 12.24
C THR A 198 -2.67 -6.12 12.69
N PHE A 199 -3.81 -5.57 13.08
CA PHE A 199 -5.03 -6.29 13.41
C PHE A 199 -6.24 -5.53 12.87
N ALA A 200 -7.41 -6.12 12.90
CA ALA A 200 -8.65 -5.45 12.49
C ALA A 200 -8.80 -4.10 13.22
N GLY A 201 -9.00 -3.02 12.46
CA GLY A 201 -9.08 -1.65 12.98
C GLY A 201 -7.75 -0.87 13.00
N SER A 202 -6.60 -1.49 12.71
CA SER A 202 -5.31 -0.78 12.61
C SER A 202 -5.30 0.30 11.52
N GLY A 203 -6.12 0.16 10.49
CA GLY A 203 -6.28 1.17 9.43
C GLY A 203 -6.76 2.53 9.91
N LYS A 204 -7.27 2.63 11.14
CA LYS A 204 -7.57 3.90 11.81
C LYS A 204 -6.32 4.75 12.04
N TRP A 205 -5.16 4.12 12.20
CA TRP A 205 -3.92 4.79 12.60
C TRP A 205 -2.79 4.64 11.58
N ALA A 206 -2.75 3.53 10.84
CA ALA A 206 -1.59 3.19 10.04
C ALA A 206 -1.93 2.63 8.67
N ALA A 207 -1.01 2.86 7.74
CA ALA A 207 -0.90 2.11 6.49
C ALA A 207 -0.23 0.74 6.74
N HIS A 208 -0.30 -0.15 5.75
CA HIS A 208 0.29 -1.48 5.81
C HIS A 208 1.00 -1.83 4.50
N TRP A 209 2.02 -2.69 4.57
CA TRP A 209 2.63 -3.26 3.37
C TRP A 209 2.73 -4.80 3.49
N GLY A 210 2.98 -5.45 2.36
CA GLY A 210 2.91 -6.91 2.25
C GLY A 210 4.05 -7.68 2.92
N GLY A 211 5.02 -7.01 3.58
CA GLY A 211 6.17 -7.66 4.20
C GLY A 211 7.19 -8.18 3.18
N ASP A 212 8.02 -9.12 3.62
CA ASP A 212 9.16 -9.68 2.90
C ASP A 212 8.70 -10.63 1.78
N ASN A 213 8.41 -10.10 0.63
CA ASN A 213 8.08 -10.87 -0.57
C ASN A 213 9.35 -11.26 -1.36
N GLU A 214 9.23 -12.19 -2.29
CA GLU A 214 10.35 -12.63 -3.11
C GLU A 214 10.36 -11.92 -4.47
N SER A 215 11.55 -11.74 -5.06
CA SER A 215 11.74 -11.22 -6.42
C SER A 215 11.32 -12.27 -7.46
N ARG A 216 10.01 -12.52 -7.55
CA ARG A 216 9.38 -13.51 -8.46
C ARG A 216 8.04 -13.01 -8.97
N PHE A 217 7.66 -13.42 -10.18
CA PHE A 217 6.34 -13.13 -10.76
C PHE A 217 5.19 -13.66 -9.89
N ALA A 218 5.34 -14.84 -9.27
CA ALA A 218 4.35 -15.38 -8.35
C ALA A 218 4.08 -14.45 -7.16
N SER A 219 5.13 -13.85 -6.58
CA SER A 219 4.98 -12.87 -5.49
C SER A 219 4.33 -11.58 -5.99
N MET A 220 4.68 -11.10 -7.19
CA MET A 220 4.03 -9.95 -7.81
C MET A 220 2.53 -10.21 -8.02
N TYR A 221 2.14 -11.40 -8.51
CA TYR A 221 0.74 -11.80 -8.64
C TYR A 221 -0.01 -11.70 -7.31
N PHE A 222 0.55 -12.27 -6.23
CA PHE A 222 -0.13 -12.28 -4.93
C PHE A 222 -0.31 -10.90 -4.30
N THR A 223 0.38 -9.86 -4.78
CA THR A 223 0.19 -8.50 -4.25
C THR A 223 -1.21 -7.93 -4.52
N ILE A 224 -1.86 -8.36 -5.61
CA ILE A 224 -3.24 -7.93 -5.92
C ILE A 224 -4.23 -8.49 -4.88
N PRO A 225 -4.35 -9.82 -4.68
CA PRO A 225 -5.26 -10.35 -3.66
C PRO A 225 -4.91 -9.90 -2.23
N GLN A 226 -3.63 -9.65 -1.91
CA GLN A 226 -3.25 -9.04 -0.64
C GLN A 226 -3.85 -7.64 -0.49
N ALA A 227 -3.68 -6.77 -1.49
CA ALA A 227 -4.22 -5.40 -1.45
C ALA A 227 -5.75 -5.38 -1.34
N LEU A 228 -6.43 -6.30 -2.04
CA LEU A 228 -7.88 -6.47 -1.94
C LEU A 228 -8.29 -6.92 -0.53
N SER A 229 -7.56 -7.88 0.06
CA SER A 229 -7.80 -8.33 1.43
C SER A 229 -7.64 -7.20 2.46
N PHE A 230 -6.56 -6.44 2.36
CA PHE A 230 -6.34 -5.29 3.26
C PHE A 230 -7.34 -4.16 3.05
N SER A 231 -7.86 -3.98 1.85
CA SER A 231 -8.98 -3.07 1.60
C SER A 231 -10.23 -3.50 2.40
N LEU A 232 -10.55 -4.80 2.45
CA LEU A 232 -11.65 -5.34 3.26
C LEU A 232 -11.39 -5.22 4.77
N PHE A 233 -10.13 -5.29 5.19
CA PHE A 233 -9.75 -5.13 6.60
C PHE A 233 -9.75 -3.67 7.07
N GLY A 234 -10.13 -2.71 6.19
CA GLY A 234 -10.17 -1.29 6.51
C GLY A 234 -8.79 -0.62 6.51
N MET A 235 -7.83 -1.19 5.79
CA MET A 235 -6.49 -0.62 5.57
C MET A 235 -6.26 -0.32 4.08
N PRO A 236 -6.89 0.73 3.56
CA PRO A 236 -6.87 1.02 2.12
C PRO A 236 -5.50 1.48 1.61
N MET A 237 -4.62 2.02 2.48
CA MET A 237 -3.27 2.39 2.09
C MET A 237 -2.35 1.18 2.23
N PHE A 238 -2.31 0.38 1.18
CA PHE A 238 -1.54 -0.85 1.06
C PHE A 238 -0.67 -0.84 -0.19
N GLY A 239 0.49 -1.51 -0.13
CA GLY A 239 1.34 -1.82 -1.26
C GLY A 239 2.41 -2.86 -0.90
N PRO A 240 3.03 -3.50 -1.89
CA PRO A 240 4.11 -4.46 -1.68
C PRO A 240 5.48 -3.79 -1.59
N ASP A 241 6.51 -4.56 -1.25
CA ASP A 241 7.89 -4.22 -1.60
C ASP A 241 8.07 -4.47 -3.10
N THR A 242 8.10 -3.38 -3.86
CA THR A 242 8.15 -3.42 -5.32
C THR A 242 9.49 -3.97 -5.80
N CYS A 243 9.46 -4.84 -6.78
CA CYS A 243 10.55 -5.65 -7.33
C CYS A 243 10.95 -6.85 -6.45
N GLY A 244 10.39 -6.98 -5.26
CA GLY A 244 10.65 -8.05 -4.30
C GLY A 244 11.71 -7.69 -3.26
N PHE A 245 11.48 -8.13 -2.03
CA PHE A 245 12.40 -7.92 -0.90
C PHE A 245 13.55 -8.93 -0.91
N SER A 246 13.26 -10.21 -1.04
CA SER A 246 14.25 -11.29 -1.01
C SER A 246 14.58 -11.78 -2.42
N GLY A 247 15.86 -12.04 -2.66
CA GLY A 247 16.36 -12.47 -3.98
C GLY A 247 16.64 -11.29 -4.91
N ASN A 248 17.05 -11.61 -6.12
CA ASN A 248 17.47 -10.62 -7.10
C ASN A 248 16.40 -10.42 -8.16
N ALA A 249 15.89 -9.23 -8.28
CA ALA A 249 15.01 -8.86 -9.38
C ALA A 249 15.81 -8.77 -10.69
N ASP A 250 15.16 -9.10 -11.80
CA ASP A 250 15.65 -8.84 -13.14
C ASP A 250 14.96 -7.63 -13.78
N LEU A 251 15.41 -7.28 -14.97
CA LEU A 251 14.91 -6.15 -15.73
C LEU A 251 13.41 -6.28 -16.03
N GLU A 252 12.93 -7.46 -16.42
CA GLU A 252 11.52 -7.65 -16.80
C GLU A 252 10.61 -7.59 -15.57
N LEU A 253 10.91 -8.38 -14.54
CA LEU A 253 10.15 -8.40 -13.30
C LEU A 253 10.05 -7.00 -12.70
N CYS A 254 11.18 -6.29 -12.59
CA CYS A 254 11.17 -4.96 -11.98
C CYS A 254 10.41 -3.93 -12.85
N SER A 255 10.52 -4.01 -14.19
CA SER A 255 9.71 -3.16 -15.09
C SER A 255 8.20 -3.38 -14.87
N ARG A 256 7.76 -4.65 -14.86
CA ARG A 256 6.35 -5.01 -14.66
C ARG A 256 5.85 -4.62 -13.27
N TRP A 257 6.66 -4.88 -12.24
CA TRP A 257 6.26 -4.58 -10.86
C TRP A 257 6.24 -3.08 -10.56
N MET A 258 7.20 -2.31 -11.07
CA MET A 258 7.20 -0.85 -10.96
C MET A 258 5.96 -0.22 -11.63
N GLN A 259 5.54 -0.76 -12.78
CA GLN A 259 4.32 -0.34 -13.45
C GLN A 259 3.07 -0.68 -12.64
N LEU A 260 2.96 -1.91 -12.13
CA LEU A 260 1.84 -2.36 -11.31
C LEU A 260 1.73 -1.52 -10.02
N SER A 261 2.83 -1.37 -9.31
CA SER A 261 2.85 -0.67 -8.02
C SER A 261 2.54 0.82 -8.12
N ALA A 262 2.67 1.43 -9.29
CA ALA A 262 2.22 2.81 -9.51
C ALA A 262 0.70 2.98 -9.30
N PHE A 263 -0.09 1.90 -9.37
CA PHE A 263 -1.53 1.87 -9.14
C PHE A 263 -1.92 1.32 -7.76
N PHE A 264 -0.95 0.92 -6.95
CA PHE A 264 -1.23 0.63 -5.53
C PHE A 264 -1.31 1.92 -4.71
N PRO A 265 -2.15 1.97 -3.67
CA PRO A 265 -2.22 3.12 -2.76
C PRO A 265 -0.88 3.50 -2.15
N PHE A 266 -0.11 2.54 -1.63
CA PHE A 266 1.27 2.72 -1.18
C PHE A 266 2.25 2.20 -2.23
N TYR A 267 3.31 2.98 -2.54
CA TYR A 267 4.27 2.67 -3.60
C TYR A 267 5.70 2.85 -3.08
N ARG A 268 6.40 1.74 -2.89
CA ARG A 268 7.78 1.71 -2.38
C ARG A 268 8.58 0.60 -3.03
N ASN A 269 9.80 0.90 -3.48
CA ASN A 269 10.81 -0.08 -3.84
C ASN A 269 11.67 -0.36 -2.60
N HIS A 270 11.84 -1.64 -2.24
CA HIS A 270 12.59 -2.04 -1.07
C HIS A 270 13.11 -3.46 -1.22
N ASN A 271 14.38 -3.71 -0.81
CA ASN A 271 14.94 -5.06 -0.77
C ASN A 271 15.95 -5.24 0.39
N VAL A 272 16.30 -6.49 0.64
CA VAL A 272 17.26 -6.89 1.68
C VAL A 272 18.71 -6.60 1.26
N LEU A 273 19.56 -6.33 2.24
CA LEU A 273 20.98 -6.00 2.04
C LEU A 273 21.75 -7.00 1.16
N ALA A 274 21.39 -8.29 1.21
CA ALA A 274 22.08 -9.34 0.45
C ALA A 274 21.66 -9.42 -1.04
N SER A 275 20.63 -8.67 -1.45
CA SER A 275 20.17 -8.62 -2.84
C SER A 275 20.91 -7.54 -3.64
N ILE A 276 20.92 -7.68 -4.97
CA ILE A 276 21.46 -6.63 -5.85
C ILE A 276 20.66 -5.33 -5.71
N PRO A 277 21.26 -4.16 -5.88
CA PRO A 277 20.53 -2.90 -5.99
C PRO A 277 19.47 -2.97 -7.08
N GLN A 278 18.24 -2.55 -6.78
CA GLN A 278 17.11 -2.65 -7.71
C GLN A 278 16.36 -1.31 -7.92
N GLU A 279 17.01 -0.22 -7.62
CA GLU A 279 16.46 1.10 -7.91
C GLU A 279 16.19 1.25 -9.41
N PRO A 280 15.12 1.93 -9.83
CA PRO A 280 14.71 2.00 -11.23
C PRO A 280 15.80 2.46 -12.20
N TYR A 281 16.73 3.31 -11.74
CA TYR A 281 17.82 3.82 -12.57
C TYR A 281 18.89 2.77 -12.92
N ARG A 282 18.83 1.56 -12.34
CA ARG A 282 19.75 0.46 -12.67
C ARG A 282 19.57 -0.06 -14.10
N TRP A 283 18.38 0.10 -14.67
CA TRP A 283 18.04 -0.37 -16.01
C TRP A 283 17.28 0.70 -16.79
N ALA A 284 17.74 1.02 -18.00
CA ALA A 284 17.08 2.03 -18.84
C ALA A 284 15.61 1.70 -19.12
N ALA A 285 15.28 0.42 -19.36
CA ALA A 285 13.89 0.00 -19.59
C ALA A 285 13.01 0.18 -18.35
N VAL A 286 13.53 -0.07 -17.15
CA VAL A 286 12.81 0.15 -15.89
C VAL A 286 12.56 1.64 -15.66
N ILE A 287 13.52 2.52 -15.99
CA ILE A 287 13.32 3.98 -15.92
C ILE A 287 12.12 4.38 -16.79
N GLU A 288 12.09 3.98 -18.04
CA GLU A 288 11.05 4.38 -18.98
C GLU A 288 9.68 3.81 -18.59
N ALA A 289 9.63 2.54 -18.18
CA ALA A 289 8.41 1.91 -17.67
C ALA A 289 7.86 2.64 -16.44
N SER A 290 8.75 2.93 -15.48
CA SER A 290 8.40 3.61 -14.22
C SER A 290 7.91 5.03 -14.47
N LYS A 291 8.59 5.82 -15.31
CA LYS A 291 8.19 7.20 -15.63
C LYS A 291 6.79 7.26 -16.22
N LYS A 292 6.48 6.36 -17.18
CA LYS A 292 5.15 6.30 -17.82
C LYS A 292 4.05 6.00 -16.78
N ALA A 293 4.24 4.97 -15.95
CA ALA A 293 3.25 4.59 -14.95
C ALA A 293 3.13 5.64 -13.83
N MET A 294 4.24 6.20 -13.37
CA MET A 294 4.24 7.27 -12.36
C MET A 294 3.61 8.55 -12.89
N ALA A 295 3.74 8.87 -14.19
CA ALA A 295 3.05 10.02 -14.78
C ALA A 295 1.53 9.88 -14.67
N ILE A 296 0.98 8.67 -14.93
CA ILE A 296 -0.45 8.40 -14.70
C ILE A 296 -0.79 8.56 -13.23
N ARG A 297 -0.02 7.92 -12.32
CA ARG A 297 -0.24 8.05 -10.87
C ARG A 297 -0.31 9.50 -10.42
N TYR A 298 0.67 10.32 -10.83
CA TYR A 298 0.71 11.73 -10.44
C TYR A 298 -0.45 12.53 -11.04
N ALA A 299 -0.83 12.24 -12.28
CA ALA A 299 -1.99 12.89 -12.90
C ALA A 299 -3.29 12.59 -12.13
N ILE A 300 -3.48 11.38 -11.63
CA ILE A 300 -4.69 10.95 -10.91
C ILE A 300 -4.60 11.10 -9.38
N LEU A 301 -3.54 11.72 -8.82
CA LEU A 301 -3.44 11.95 -7.37
C LEU A 301 -4.68 12.63 -6.77
N PRO A 302 -5.31 13.64 -7.43
CA PRO A 302 -6.53 14.23 -6.91
C PRO A 302 -7.70 13.24 -6.81
N TYR A 303 -7.79 12.32 -7.76
CA TYR A 303 -8.78 11.24 -7.72
C TYR A 303 -8.48 10.25 -6.58
N LEU A 304 -7.23 9.79 -6.43
CA LEU A 304 -6.83 8.92 -5.33
C LEU A 304 -7.08 9.58 -3.97
N TYR A 305 -6.78 10.86 -3.83
CA TYR A 305 -7.03 11.62 -2.61
C TYR A 305 -8.54 11.69 -2.29
N THR A 306 -9.37 11.87 -3.30
CA THR A 306 -10.83 11.83 -3.16
C THR A 306 -11.31 10.43 -2.73
N LEU A 307 -10.72 9.35 -3.27
CA LEU A 307 -11.03 7.98 -2.84
C LEU A 307 -10.63 7.75 -1.37
N PHE A 308 -9.49 8.28 -0.91
CA PHE A 308 -9.10 8.21 0.50
C PHE A 308 -10.04 9.02 1.41
N HIS A 309 -10.51 10.17 0.96
CA HIS A 309 -11.54 10.92 1.69
C HIS A 309 -12.83 10.10 1.83
N LEU A 310 -13.26 9.42 0.77
CA LEU A 310 -14.42 8.53 0.83
C LEU A 310 -14.16 7.31 1.75
N ALA A 311 -12.95 6.72 1.69
CA ALA A 311 -12.58 5.64 2.60
C ALA A 311 -12.64 6.09 4.07
N HIS A 312 -12.14 7.28 4.38
CA HIS A 312 -12.19 7.88 5.71
C HIS A 312 -13.63 8.15 6.19
N THR A 313 -14.50 8.68 5.34
CA THR A 313 -15.83 9.13 5.75
C THR A 313 -16.91 8.05 5.65
N THR A 314 -16.73 7.04 4.80
CA THR A 314 -17.75 6.02 4.52
C THR A 314 -17.28 4.58 4.71
N GLY A 315 -15.98 4.36 4.92
CA GLY A 315 -15.39 3.00 4.93
C GLY A 315 -15.25 2.38 3.53
N SER A 316 -15.39 3.16 2.46
CA SER A 316 -15.23 2.67 1.09
C SER A 316 -13.81 2.18 0.82
N THR A 317 -13.70 1.15 -0.01
CA THR A 317 -12.39 0.66 -0.48
C THR A 317 -11.82 1.58 -1.56
N VAL A 318 -10.49 1.73 -1.60
CA VAL A 318 -9.77 2.47 -2.66
C VAL A 318 -9.46 1.53 -3.82
N MET A 319 -8.75 0.45 -3.56
CA MET A 319 -8.52 -0.63 -4.52
C MET A 319 -9.65 -1.66 -4.39
N ARG A 320 -10.20 -2.12 -5.52
CA ARG A 320 -11.43 -2.93 -5.53
C ARG A 320 -11.31 -4.13 -6.47
N ALA A 321 -11.90 -5.26 -6.05
CA ALA A 321 -12.15 -6.38 -6.95
C ALA A 321 -13.29 -6.01 -7.94
N LEU A 322 -13.25 -6.58 -9.13
CA LEU A 322 -14.30 -6.33 -10.13
C LEU A 322 -15.68 -6.75 -9.62
N ALA A 323 -15.76 -7.87 -8.90
CA ALA A 323 -17.01 -8.40 -8.32
C ALA A 323 -17.63 -7.48 -7.26
N TRP A 324 -16.90 -6.52 -6.71
CA TRP A 324 -17.47 -5.55 -5.75
C TRP A 324 -18.23 -4.41 -6.43
N GLU A 325 -17.90 -4.12 -7.68
CA GLU A 325 -18.58 -3.08 -8.48
C GLU A 325 -19.61 -3.65 -9.47
N PHE A 326 -19.45 -4.90 -9.86
CA PHE A 326 -20.30 -5.54 -10.83
C PHE A 326 -20.88 -6.84 -10.24
N PRO A 327 -22.23 -6.94 -10.09
CA PRO A 327 -22.87 -8.09 -9.47
C PRO A 327 -22.95 -9.30 -10.43
N ASP A 328 -21.77 -9.76 -10.88
CA ASP A 328 -21.61 -10.90 -11.79
C ASP A 328 -20.79 -11.99 -11.08
N PRO A 329 -21.38 -13.16 -10.76
CA PRO A 329 -20.68 -14.25 -10.08
C PRO A 329 -19.43 -14.76 -10.80
N THR A 330 -19.34 -14.60 -12.13
CA THR A 330 -18.17 -15.03 -12.91
C THR A 330 -16.93 -14.20 -12.61
N LEU A 331 -17.11 -13.00 -12.04
CA LEU A 331 -16.02 -12.12 -11.63
C LEU A 331 -15.43 -12.45 -10.25
N ALA A 332 -16.05 -13.35 -9.49
CA ALA A 332 -15.63 -13.64 -8.11
C ALA A 332 -14.23 -14.26 -8.02
N SER A 333 -13.77 -14.93 -9.08
CA SER A 333 -12.43 -15.53 -9.17
C SER A 333 -11.42 -14.66 -9.91
N VAL A 334 -11.76 -13.42 -10.29
CA VAL A 334 -10.85 -12.53 -11.01
C VAL A 334 -9.97 -11.79 -9.99
N ASP A 335 -8.72 -12.21 -9.89
CA ASP A 335 -7.70 -11.68 -8.99
C ASP A 335 -6.44 -11.17 -9.70
N THR A 336 -6.46 -11.17 -11.05
CA THR A 336 -5.37 -10.72 -11.91
C THR A 336 -5.52 -9.28 -12.40
N GLN A 337 -6.66 -8.67 -12.15
CA GLN A 337 -6.97 -7.29 -12.50
C GLN A 337 -7.84 -6.66 -11.39
N PHE A 338 -7.82 -5.35 -11.31
CA PHE A 338 -8.50 -4.63 -10.24
C PHE A 338 -8.96 -3.25 -10.68
N LEU A 339 -9.78 -2.63 -9.84
CA LEU A 339 -10.24 -1.25 -10.00
C LEU A 339 -9.57 -0.33 -8.97
N LEU A 340 -9.27 0.90 -9.37
CA LEU A 340 -9.06 2.04 -8.46
C LEU A 340 -10.36 2.85 -8.41
N GLY A 341 -11.01 2.81 -7.24
CA GLY A 341 -12.38 3.30 -7.12
C GLY A 341 -13.28 2.63 -8.16
N PRO A 342 -14.40 3.26 -8.55
CA PRO A 342 -15.31 2.70 -9.55
C PRO A 342 -14.90 2.98 -11.01
N PHE A 343 -13.84 3.78 -11.27
CA PHE A 343 -13.63 4.42 -12.57
C PHE A 343 -12.45 3.91 -13.38
N LEU A 344 -11.37 3.45 -12.75
CA LEU A 344 -10.17 2.99 -13.44
C LEU A 344 -9.94 1.51 -13.23
N MET A 345 -9.72 0.77 -14.30
CA MET A 345 -9.33 -0.64 -14.29
C MET A 345 -7.87 -0.80 -14.73
N VAL A 346 -7.13 -1.63 -14.03
CA VAL A 346 -5.75 -1.98 -14.32
C VAL A 346 -5.66 -3.47 -14.61
N VAL A 347 -5.03 -3.82 -15.74
CA VAL A 347 -4.86 -5.20 -16.21
C VAL A 347 -3.36 -5.48 -16.38
N PRO A 348 -2.63 -5.78 -15.31
CA PRO A 348 -1.18 -5.93 -15.36
C PRO A 348 -0.75 -7.25 -16.00
N VAL A 349 0.47 -7.27 -16.53
CA VAL A 349 1.16 -8.51 -16.91
C VAL A 349 1.76 -9.13 -15.65
N LEU A 350 1.40 -10.37 -15.37
CA LEU A 350 1.80 -11.12 -14.16
C LEU A 350 2.62 -12.39 -14.46
N GLU A 351 2.97 -12.60 -15.73
CA GLU A 351 3.76 -13.72 -16.20
C GLU A 351 5.00 -13.22 -16.95
N PRO A 352 6.13 -13.95 -16.90
CA PRO A 352 7.32 -13.58 -17.62
C PRO A 352 7.22 -13.87 -19.12
N LEU A 353 8.02 -13.17 -19.92
CA LEU A 353 8.24 -13.42 -21.36
C LEU A 353 6.96 -13.32 -22.22
N VAL A 354 6.00 -12.47 -21.82
CA VAL A 354 4.79 -12.21 -22.59
C VAL A 354 4.68 -10.72 -22.93
N ASP A 355 4.07 -10.43 -24.07
CA ASP A 355 3.83 -9.07 -24.58
C ASP A 355 2.33 -8.72 -24.68
N SER A 356 1.50 -9.59 -24.15
CA SER A 356 0.05 -9.43 -24.11
C SER A 356 -0.52 -10.00 -22.81
N VAL A 357 -1.71 -9.54 -22.42
CA VAL A 357 -2.44 -10.03 -21.26
C VAL A 357 -3.91 -10.25 -21.63
N LYS A 358 -4.55 -11.18 -20.95
CA LYS A 358 -6.00 -11.41 -21.07
C LYS A 358 -6.73 -10.69 -19.95
N GLY A 359 -7.71 -9.86 -20.31
CA GLY A 359 -8.53 -9.15 -19.34
C GLY A 359 -10.02 -9.28 -19.65
N VAL A 360 -10.85 -9.29 -18.63
CA VAL A 360 -12.30 -9.22 -18.75
C VAL A 360 -12.76 -7.78 -18.58
N PHE A 361 -13.74 -7.37 -19.40
CA PHE A 361 -14.37 -6.06 -19.31
C PHE A 361 -15.78 -6.21 -18.74
N PRO A 362 -15.95 -5.97 -17.42
CA PRO A 362 -17.23 -6.24 -16.77
C PRO A 362 -18.31 -5.27 -17.24
N GLY A 363 -19.56 -5.75 -17.24
CA GLY A 363 -20.73 -4.97 -17.57
C GLY A 363 -20.97 -4.70 -19.06
N VAL A 364 -20.07 -5.12 -19.97
CA VAL A 364 -20.23 -4.88 -21.43
C VAL A 364 -21.55 -5.45 -21.96
N GLY A 365 -21.96 -6.63 -21.49
CA GLY A 365 -23.26 -7.22 -21.83
C GLY A 365 -24.47 -6.40 -21.39
N GLN A 366 -24.32 -5.53 -20.41
CA GLN A 366 -25.33 -4.59 -19.92
C GLN A 366 -25.18 -3.19 -20.54
N GLY A 367 -24.17 -3.03 -21.41
CA GLY A 367 -23.88 -1.80 -22.14
C GLY A 367 -22.92 -0.86 -21.41
N GLU A 368 -22.12 -1.38 -20.51
CA GLU A 368 -20.95 -0.62 -20.03
C GLU A 368 -19.98 -0.42 -21.19
N VAL A 369 -19.34 0.75 -21.21
CA VAL A 369 -18.31 1.13 -22.18
C VAL A 369 -17.01 1.29 -21.42
N TRP A 370 -15.92 0.76 -21.96
CA TRP A 370 -14.58 0.96 -21.45
C TRP A 370 -13.73 1.67 -22.47
N TYR A 371 -12.89 2.62 -22.03
CA TYR A 371 -11.99 3.38 -22.87
C TYR A 371 -10.55 3.07 -22.52
N ASP A 372 -9.73 2.80 -23.50
CA ASP A 372 -8.28 2.68 -23.29
C ASP A 372 -7.70 4.03 -22.87
N TRP A 373 -6.91 4.03 -21.82
CA TRP A 373 -6.32 5.26 -21.25
C TRP A 373 -5.44 6.01 -22.24
N TYR A 374 -4.68 5.28 -23.05
CA TYR A 374 -3.66 5.87 -23.91
C TYR A 374 -4.20 6.32 -25.26
N THR A 375 -5.05 5.52 -25.87
CA THR A 375 -5.66 5.84 -27.17
C THR A 375 -6.94 6.63 -27.04
N GLN A 376 -7.55 6.61 -25.85
CA GLN A 376 -8.85 7.23 -25.53
C GLN A 376 -10.02 6.69 -26.37
N THR A 377 -9.81 5.55 -27.05
CA THR A 377 -10.85 4.88 -27.85
C THR A 377 -11.64 3.88 -27.01
N ALA A 378 -12.88 3.67 -27.40
CA ALA A 378 -13.70 2.61 -26.81
C ALA A 378 -13.10 1.22 -27.13
N VAL A 379 -13.08 0.34 -26.13
CA VAL A 379 -12.58 -1.03 -26.24
C VAL A 379 -13.67 -1.90 -26.88
N ASP A 380 -13.31 -2.65 -27.91
CA ASP A 380 -14.17 -3.67 -28.50
C ASP A 380 -14.02 -4.99 -27.70
N ALA A 381 -14.83 -5.13 -26.67
CA ALA A 381 -14.83 -6.30 -25.80
C ALA A 381 -16.17 -7.04 -25.88
N GLN A 382 -16.11 -8.37 -25.83
CA GLN A 382 -17.29 -9.23 -25.85
C GLN A 382 -17.72 -9.61 -24.43
N PRO A 383 -19.03 -9.72 -24.16
CA PRO A 383 -19.54 -10.10 -22.85
C PRO A 383 -19.03 -11.48 -22.40
N GLY A 384 -18.48 -11.56 -21.18
CA GLY A 384 -18.06 -12.82 -20.58
C GLY A 384 -16.84 -13.49 -21.25
N VAL A 385 -16.15 -12.79 -22.14
CA VAL A 385 -14.97 -13.31 -22.86
C VAL A 385 -13.73 -12.48 -22.50
N ASN A 386 -12.62 -13.16 -22.23
CA ASN A 386 -11.34 -12.48 -22.06
C ASN A 386 -10.86 -11.86 -23.37
N THR A 387 -10.61 -10.58 -23.34
CA THR A 387 -10.02 -9.83 -24.45
C THR A 387 -8.50 -9.90 -24.36
N THR A 388 -7.82 -10.19 -25.47
CA THR A 388 -6.34 -10.11 -25.53
C THR A 388 -5.94 -8.66 -25.75
N ILE A 389 -5.08 -8.16 -24.88
CA ILE A 389 -4.64 -6.77 -24.81
C ILE A 389 -3.13 -6.75 -25.01
N ALA A 390 -2.65 -5.94 -25.95
CA ALA A 390 -1.21 -5.76 -26.15
C ALA A 390 -0.59 -5.09 -24.91
N ALA A 391 0.47 -5.68 -24.40
CA ALA A 391 1.16 -5.23 -23.20
C ALA A 391 2.68 -5.47 -23.31
N PRO A 392 3.35 -4.86 -24.30
CA PRO A 392 4.81 -4.98 -24.42
C PRO A 392 5.50 -4.45 -23.16
N LEU A 393 6.76 -4.83 -22.96
CA LEU A 393 7.53 -4.35 -21.82
C LEU A 393 7.53 -2.81 -21.81
N GLY A 394 7.26 -2.23 -20.65
CA GLY A 394 7.13 -0.77 -20.53
C GLY A 394 5.72 -0.22 -20.77
N HIS A 395 4.73 -1.10 -21.02
CA HIS A 395 3.32 -0.74 -21.12
C HIS A 395 2.47 -1.55 -20.13
N ILE A 396 1.65 -0.87 -19.34
CA ILE A 396 0.64 -1.48 -18.48
C ILE A 396 -0.74 -1.05 -18.96
N PRO A 397 -1.61 -1.99 -19.32
CA PRO A 397 -2.98 -1.67 -19.74
C PRO A 397 -3.81 -1.05 -18.62
N VAL A 398 -4.37 0.13 -18.91
CA VAL A 398 -5.25 0.89 -18.02
C VAL A 398 -6.48 1.32 -18.80
N PHE A 399 -7.63 1.19 -18.18
CA PHE A 399 -8.91 1.51 -18.83
C PHE A 399 -9.77 2.39 -17.94
N MET A 400 -10.50 3.31 -18.57
CA MET A 400 -11.47 4.16 -17.90
C MET A 400 -12.89 3.69 -18.20
N ARG A 401 -13.69 3.56 -17.15
CA ARG A 401 -15.11 3.20 -17.28
C ARG A 401 -15.92 4.35 -17.86
N GLY A 402 -16.78 4.06 -18.82
CA GLY A 402 -17.79 5.02 -19.30
C GLY A 402 -18.74 5.42 -18.18
N GLY A 403 -19.22 6.65 -18.23
CA GLY A 403 -20.02 7.24 -17.15
C GLY A 403 -19.19 7.91 -16.06
N SER A 404 -17.88 8.10 -16.27
CA SER A 404 -16.98 8.65 -15.27
C SER A 404 -16.26 9.94 -15.70
N ILE A 405 -15.90 10.78 -14.72
CA ILE A 405 -15.10 12.01 -14.92
C ILE A 405 -14.00 12.04 -13.88
N LEU A 406 -12.76 12.09 -14.33
CA LEU A 406 -11.57 12.17 -13.49
C LEU A 406 -11.00 13.59 -13.47
N PRO A 407 -10.88 14.22 -12.30
CA PRO A 407 -10.04 15.41 -12.13
C PRO A 407 -8.57 15.01 -12.11
N MET A 408 -7.76 15.73 -12.85
CA MET A 408 -6.33 15.47 -13.00
C MET A 408 -5.52 16.75 -12.84
N GLN A 409 -4.24 16.58 -12.52
CA GLN A 409 -3.22 17.63 -12.52
C GLN A 409 -1.97 17.16 -13.28
N GLU A 410 -1.13 18.08 -13.74
CA GLU A 410 0.11 17.70 -14.42
C GLU A 410 1.08 17.04 -13.44
N PRO A 411 1.76 15.94 -13.85
CA PRO A 411 2.80 15.32 -13.05
C PRO A 411 3.94 16.27 -12.73
N ALA A 412 4.48 16.18 -11.52
CA ALA A 412 5.64 16.96 -11.07
C ALA A 412 6.58 16.09 -10.23
N LEU A 413 7.74 16.63 -9.84
CA LEU A 413 8.74 15.87 -9.07
C LEU A 413 8.34 15.62 -7.61
N THR A 414 7.39 16.38 -7.10
CA THR A 414 6.85 16.20 -5.74
C THR A 414 5.33 16.37 -5.75
N THR A 415 4.65 15.79 -4.76
CA THR A 415 3.20 15.97 -4.59
C THR A 415 2.84 17.43 -4.33
N GLN A 416 3.68 18.16 -3.59
CA GLN A 416 3.50 19.59 -3.35
C GLN A 416 3.58 20.41 -4.65
N ALA A 417 4.49 20.07 -5.55
CA ALA A 417 4.60 20.74 -6.85
C ALA A 417 3.43 20.35 -7.77
N ALA A 418 3.01 19.08 -7.79
CA ALA A 418 1.86 18.63 -8.57
C ALA A 418 0.57 19.35 -8.18
N ARG A 419 0.33 19.58 -6.89
CA ARG A 419 -0.83 20.33 -6.39
C ARG A 419 -0.90 21.79 -6.84
N LYS A 420 0.17 22.34 -7.40
CA LYS A 420 0.24 23.73 -7.91
C LYS A 420 0.08 23.81 -9.43
N THR A 421 -0.09 22.69 -10.11
CA THR A 421 -0.28 22.66 -11.56
C THR A 421 -1.73 22.93 -11.94
N PRO A 422 -1.99 23.41 -13.17
CA PRO A 422 -3.36 23.58 -13.65
C PRO A 422 -4.16 22.27 -13.67
N TRP A 423 -5.46 22.41 -13.51
CA TRP A 423 -6.41 21.30 -13.57
C TRP A 423 -6.69 20.84 -14.99
N ALA A 424 -6.93 19.56 -15.15
CA ALA A 424 -7.51 18.95 -16.33
C ALA A 424 -8.69 18.04 -15.93
N LEU A 425 -9.64 17.84 -16.83
CA LEU A 425 -10.69 16.85 -16.67
C LEU A 425 -10.63 15.84 -17.82
N LEU A 426 -10.73 14.57 -17.49
CA LEU A 426 -10.94 13.48 -18.43
C LEU A 426 -12.33 12.90 -18.18
N ALA A 427 -13.24 13.05 -19.15
CA ALA A 427 -14.61 12.56 -19.08
C ALA A 427 -14.81 11.43 -20.08
N ALA A 428 -15.29 10.28 -19.61
CA ALA A 428 -15.68 9.15 -20.43
C ALA A 428 -17.21 9.03 -20.42
N LEU A 429 -17.85 9.24 -21.54
CA LEU A 429 -19.30 9.14 -21.63
C LEU A 429 -19.74 7.65 -21.66
N ASP A 430 -20.84 7.34 -20.95
CA ASP A 430 -21.51 6.04 -21.06
C ASP A 430 -22.31 5.92 -22.37
N LYS A 431 -22.96 4.79 -22.58
CA LYS A 431 -23.83 4.56 -23.76
C LYS A 431 -24.98 5.57 -23.90
N ASN A 432 -25.37 6.26 -22.82
CA ASN A 432 -26.42 7.27 -22.84
C ASN A 432 -25.85 8.67 -23.10
N GLY A 433 -24.53 8.81 -23.19
CA GLY A 433 -23.82 10.06 -23.31
C GLY A 433 -23.76 10.84 -22.00
N THR A 434 -23.73 10.16 -20.86
CA THR A 434 -23.65 10.78 -19.53
C THR A 434 -22.37 10.37 -18.80
N ALA A 435 -21.89 11.23 -17.88
CA ALA A 435 -20.81 10.90 -16.97
C ALA A 435 -20.91 11.71 -15.68
N TYR A 436 -20.31 11.17 -14.62
CA TYR A 436 -20.27 11.78 -13.29
C TYR A 436 -18.87 11.67 -12.70
N GLY A 437 -18.50 12.65 -11.88
CA GLY A 437 -17.27 12.66 -11.10
C GLY A 437 -17.36 13.56 -9.89
N GLN A 438 -16.38 13.43 -9.02
CA GLN A 438 -16.24 14.28 -7.83
C GLN A 438 -14.78 14.52 -7.49
N LEU A 439 -14.54 15.60 -6.75
CA LEU A 439 -13.23 15.98 -6.24
C LEU A 439 -13.39 16.50 -4.81
N TYR A 440 -12.52 16.06 -3.92
CA TYR A 440 -12.36 16.60 -2.58
C TYR A 440 -11.02 17.29 -2.44
N LEU A 441 -11.00 18.47 -1.85
CA LEU A 441 -9.80 19.27 -1.58
C LEU A 441 -9.80 19.79 -0.15
N ASP A 442 -8.60 19.84 0.44
CA ASP A 442 -8.25 20.51 1.68
C ASP A 442 -6.76 20.91 1.64
N ASP A 443 -6.18 21.29 2.77
CA ASP A 443 -4.76 21.68 2.84
C ASP A 443 -3.77 20.49 2.64
N GLY A 444 -4.24 19.25 2.74
CA GLY A 444 -3.44 18.02 2.58
C GLY A 444 -2.64 17.62 3.82
N GLU A 445 -2.70 18.37 4.91
CA GLU A 445 -1.86 18.18 6.09
C GLU A 445 -2.63 18.13 7.42
N SER A 446 -3.70 18.93 7.56
CA SER A 446 -4.45 19.01 8.81
C SER A 446 -5.18 17.73 9.16
N LEU A 447 -5.11 17.32 10.43
CA LEU A 447 -5.87 16.17 10.94
C LEU A 447 -7.37 16.39 10.77
N GLU A 448 -7.82 17.58 11.15
CA GLU A 448 -9.21 18.03 11.02
C GLU A 448 -9.23 19.34 10.21
N PRO A 449 -9.30 19.27 8.87
CA PRO A 449 -9.29 20.45 8.03
C PRO A 449 -10.57 21.27 8.23
N THR A 450 -10.41 22.54 8.53
CA THR A 450 -11.53 23.49 8.72
C THR A 450 -12.04 24.05 7.39
N GLU A 451 -11.17 24.10 6.38
CA GLU A 451 -11.49 24.56 5.04
C GLU A 451 -11.42 23.39 4.06
N THR A 452 -12.52 23.06 3.44
CA THR A 452 -12.64 21.97 2.48
C THR A 452 -13.43 22.38 1.26
N LEU A 453 -13.23 21.70 0.14
CA LEU A 453 -13.99 21.91 -1.08
C LEU A 453 -14.43 20.57 -1.68
N ASN A 454 -15.72 20.46 -1.94
CA ASN A 454 -16.29 19.35 -2.69
C ASN A 454 -16.76 19.84 -4.05
N VAL A 455 -16.22 19.27 -5.12
CA VAL A 455 -16.63 19.57 -6.49
C VAL A 455 -17.35 18.39 -7.09
N LYS A 456 -18.48 18.64 -7.73
CA LYS A 456 -19.27 17.65 -8.46
C LYS A 456 -19.24 17.96 -9.95
N PHE A 457 -18.92 16.96 -10.75
CA PHE A 457 -18.91 17.03 -12.21
C PHE A 457 -20.08 16.22 -12.77
N LYS A 458 -20.76 16.77 -13.78
CA LYS A 458 -21.81 16.06 -14.51
C LYS A 458 -21.67 16.36 -15.99
N ALA A 459 -21.62 15.30 -16.81
CA ALA A 459 -21.68 15.42 -18.25
C ALA A 459 -22.99 14.86 -18.79
N GLY A 460 -23.46 15.46 -19.86
CA GLY A 460 -24.49 14.96 -20.76
C GLY A 460 -23.96 14.99 -22.19
N LYS A 461 -24.81 14.63 -23.18
CA LYS A 461 -24.40 14.46 -24.59
C LYS A 461 -23.67 15.67 -25.20
N THR A 462 -23.97 16.88 -24.73
CA THR A 462 -23.48 18.12 -25.33
C THR A 462 -22.98 19.13 -24.30
N ARG A 463 -22.80 18.73 -23.05
CA ARG A 463 -22.38 19.63 -21.99
C ARG A 463 -21.70 18.91 -20.83
N LEU A 464 -20.78 19.61 -20.18
CA LEU A 464 -20.18 19.24 -18.89
C LEU A 464 -20.32 20.42 -17.94
N THR A 465 -20.68 20.15 -16.68
CA THR A 465 -20.86 21.15 -15.63
C THR A 465 -20.00 20.81 -14.42
N ALA A 466 -19.46 21.82 -13.76
CA ALA A 466 -18.85 21.70 -12.44
C ALA A 466 -19.56 22.61 -11.44
N THR A 467 -19.78 22.08 -10.24
CA THR A 467 -20.34 22.83 -9.11
C THR A 467 -19.54 22.51 -7.86
N ALA A 468 -19.17 23.54 -7.11
CA ALA A 468 -18.36 23.40 -5.90
C ALA A 468 -19.14 23.86 -4.67
N THR A 469 -18.87 23.21 -3.53
CA THR A 469 -19.40 23.57 -2.21
C THR A 469 -18.28 23.42 -1.18
N GLY A 470 -18.13 24.41 -0.30
CA GLY A 470 -17.10 24.43 0.74
C GLY A 470 -16.41 25.79 0.81
N THR A 471 -15.39 25.88 1.64
CA THR A 471 -14.67 27.12 1.98
C THR A 471 -13.22 27.14 1.51
N TRP A 472 -12.63 25.98 1.16
CA TRP A 472 -11.27 25.92 0.62
C TRP A 472 -11.18 26.68 -0.70
N VAL A 473 -10.18 27.55 -0.82
CA VAL A 473 -9.94 28.35 -2.05
C VAL A 473 -8.89 27.65 -2.91
N GLU A 474 -9.33 27.07 -4.02
CA GLU A 474 -8.45 26.51 -5.04
C GLU A 474 -8.20 27.56 -6.13
N SER A 475 -6.94 27.99 -6.24
CA SER A 475 -6.54 29.07 -7.15
C SER A 475 -6.03 28.60 -8.51
N ASN A 476 -5.69 27.31 -8.65
CA ASN A 476 -5.17 26.81 -9.93
C ASN A 476 -6.26 26.82 -11.00
N PRO A 477 -5.95 27.31 -12.22
CA PRO A 477 -6.93 27.37 -13.31
C PRO A 477 -7.20 25.98 -13.91
N LEU A 478 -8.30 25.86 -14.65
CA LEU A 478 -8.57 24.73 -15.53
C LEU A 478 -7.85 24.93 -16.86
N ALA A 479 -6.97 24.02 -17.24
CA ALA A 479 -6.24 24.08 -18.50
C ALA A 479 -7.05 23.52 -19.66
N ASN A 480 -7.59 22.31 -19.47
CA ASN A 480 -8.26 21.59 -20.53
C ASN A 480 -9.32 20.62 -20.00
N VAL A 481 -10.19 20.20 -20.93
CA VAL A 481 -11.17 19.13 -20.74
C VAL A 481 -11.10 18.21 -21.95
N THR A 482 -10.94 16.92 -21.71
CA THR A 482 -11.05 15.85 -22.72
C THR A 482 -12.34 15.09 -22.50
N VAL A 483 -13.13 14.87 -23.56
CA VAL A 483 -14.37 14.09 -23.51
C VAL A 483 -14.30 12.97 -24.52
N MET A 484 -14.34 11.73 -24.02
CA MET A 484 -14.40 10.51 -24.82
C MET A 484 -15.84 10.08 -25.06
N GLY A 485 -16.16 9.51 -26.23
CA GLY A 485 -17.50 9.07 -26.61
C GLY A 485 -18.39 10.18 -27.17
N VAL A 486 -17.82 11.24 -27.71
CA VAL A 486 -18.56 12.31 -28.41
C VAL A 486 -18.90 11.85 -29.83
N SER A 487 -20.16 11.50 -30.06
CA SER A 487 -20.60 10.81 -31.29
C SER A 487 -20.76 11.71 -32.53
N SER A 488 -20.66 13.03 -32.38
CA SER A 488 -20.85 13.97 -33.47
C SER A 488 -19.88 15.14 -33.38
N VAL A 489 -19.47 15.65 -34.54
CA VAL A 489 -18.57 16.82 -34.62
C VAL A 489 -19.19 18.01 -33.89
N PRO A 490 -18.51 18.62 -32.90
CA PRO A 490 -18.99 19.82 -32.24
C PRO A 490 -19.13 20.99 -33.21
N SER A 491 -20.29 21.65 -33.21
CA SER A 491 -20.53 22.78 -34.10
C SER A 491 -20.13 24.15 -33.50
N ASN A 492 -20.19 24.27 -32.17
CA ASN A 492 -19.82 25.47 -31.44
C ASN A 492 -19.45 25.10 -30.00
N VAL A 493 -18.20 25.35 -29.58
CA VAL A 493 -17.74 25.08 -28.22
C VAL A 493 -17.76 26.37 -27.42
N THR A 494 -18.50 26.36 -26.30
CA THR A 494 -18.60 27.49 -25.40
C THR A 494 -18.32 27.14 -23.96
N PHE A 495 -17.65 28.03 -23.23
CA PHE A 495 -17.44 27.97 -21.80
C PHE A 495 -18.19 29.12 -21.12
N ASN A 496 -19.19 28.84 -20.30
CA ASN A 496 -20.10 29.80 -19.69
C ASN A 496 -20.73 30.75 -20.74
N ASN A 497 -21.17 30.21 -21.87
CA ASN A 497 -21.72 30.90 -23.03
C ASN A 497 -20.73 31.84 -23.77
N GLN A 498 -19.45 31.82 -23.41
CA GLN A 498 -18.40 32.50 -24.16
C GLN A 498 -17.76 31.53 -25.15
N PRO A 499 -17.54 31.89 -26.41
CA PRO A 499 -16.93 30.99 -27.38
C PRO A 499 -15.49 30.65 -26.95
N VAL A 500 -15.13 29.35 -27.04
CA VAL A 500 -13.73 28.90 -26.93
C VAL A 500 -13.06 29.12 -28.29
N GLN A 501 -11.81 29.57 -28.31
CA GLN A 501 -11.07 29.77 -29.54
C GLN A 501 -10.99 28.44 -30.33
N SER A 502 -11.33 28.47 -31.61
CA SER A 502 -11.35 27.25 -32.45
C SER A 502 -10.01 26.54 -32.55
N SER A 503 -8.89 27.29 -32.48
CA SER A 503 -7.54 26.71 -32.42
C SER A 503 -7.27 25.91 -31.13
N SER A 504 -8.06 26.08 -30.07
CA SER A 504 -7.97 25.35 -28.81
C SER A 504 -8.94 24.17 -28.74
N VAL A 505 -9.70 23.91 -29.80
CA VAL A 505 -10.67 22.81 -29.87
C VAL A 505 -10.19 21.81 -30.93
N GLN A 506 -10.09 20.55 -30.53
CA GLN A 506 -9.74 19.45 -31.42
C GLN A 506 -10.79 18.34 -31.28
N TYR A 507 -11.17 17.75 -32.39
CA TYR A 507 -12.08 16.60 -32.40
C TYR A 507 -11.55 15.50 -33.31
N ASP A 508 -11.35 14.32 -32.72
CA ASP A 508 -11.04 13.12 -33.46
C ASP A 508 -12.32 12.32 -33.69
N ALA A 509 -12.77 12.27 -34.96
CA ALA A 509 -13.99 11.57 -35.34
C ALA A 509 -13.86 10.05 -35.27
N THR A 510 -12.64 9.52 -35.42
CA THR A 510 -12.36 8.08 -35.33
C THR A 510 -12.36 7.59 -33.90
N ALA A 511 -11.67 8.30 -33.01
CA ALA A 511 -11.65 8.02 -31.59
C ALA A 511 -12.90 8.52 -30.87
N GLN A 512 -13.69 9.39 -31.48
CA GLN A 512 -14.83 10.11 -30.87
C GLN A 512 -14.39 10.93 -29.63
N VAL A 513 -13.26 11.59 -29.72
CA VAL A 513 -12.67 12.37 -28.63
C VAL A 513 -12.70 13.84 -28.93
N LEU A 514 -13.25 14.61 -28.01
CA LEU A 514 -13.23 16.06 -28.02
C LEU A 514 -12.18 16.55 -27.00
N PHE A 515 -11.20 17.32 -27.45
CA PHE A 515 -10.28 18.06 -26.60
C PHE A 515 -10.60 19.55 -26.65
N VAL A 516 -10.69 20.18 -25.47
CA VAL A 516 -10.93 21.62 -25.31
C VAL A 516 -9.86 22.19 -24.39
N GLY A 517 -8.91 22.91 -24.96
CA GLY A 517 -7.83 23.60 -24.25
C GLY A 517 -8.08 25.10 -24.10
N GLY A 518 -7.05 25.81 -23.61
CA GLY A 518 -7.07 27.28 -23.50
C GLY A 518 -8.04 27.84 -22.46
N LEU A 519 -8.46 27.03 -21.50
CA LEU A 519 -9.45 27.42 -20.49
C LEU A 519 -8.85 28.20 -19.30
N GLN A 520 -7.52 28.30 -19.19
CA GLN A 520 -6.85 28.97 -18.06
C GLN A 520 -7.29 30.44 -17.90
N ASN A 521 -7.39 31.16 -19.00
CA ASN A 521 -7.82 32.56 -18.96
C ASN A 521 -9.29 32.74 -18.55
N MET A 522 -10.12 31.73 -18.86
CA MET A 522 -11.54 31.71 -18.51
C MET A 522 -11.79 31.30 -17.06
N THR A 523 -10.78 30.72 -16.42
CA THR A 523 -10.80 30.23 -15.04
C THR A 523 -9.64 30.78 -14.19
N ALA A 524 -9.11 31.94 -14.52
CA ALA A 524 -7.93 32.54 -13.89
C ALA A 524 -8.07 32.78 -12.37
N HIS A 525 -9.28 32.83 -11.85
CA HIS A 525 -9.55 32.95 -10.41
C HIS A 525 -9.67 31.60 -9.67
N GLY A 526 -9.34 30.51 -10.34
CA GLY A 526 -9.44 29.13 -9.85
C GLY A 526 -10.49 28.32 -10.62
N ALA A 527 -10.14 27.08 -10.93
CA ALA A 527 -10.97 26.16 -11.71
C ALA A 527 -12.36 25.91 -11.08
N TRP A 528 -12.44 26.00 -9.76
CA TRP A 528 -13.64 25.67 -8.99
C TRP A 528 -14.22 26.86 -8.20
N ALA A 529 -13.70 28.06 -8.43
CA ALA A 529 -14.12 29.28 -7.73
C ALA A 529 -15.58 29.67 -8.00
N LYS A 530 -16.11 29.29 -9.17
CA LYS A 530 -17.51 29.52 -9.58
C LYS A 530 -18.02 28.29 -10.35
N PRO A 531 -19.33 28.00 -10.28
CA PRO A 531 -19.93 27.02 -11.17
C PRO A 531 -19.71 27.40 -12.65
N TRP A 532 -19.48 26.38 -13.46
CA TRP A 532 -19.32 26.60 -14.89
C TRP A 532 -19.95 25.49 -15.74
N THR A 533 -20.15 25.81 -17.00
CA THR A 533 -20.67 24.91 -18.02
C THR A 533 -19.83 25.01 -19.28
N LEU A 534 -19.27 23.88 -19.71
CA LEU A 534 -18.72 23.68 -21.05
C LEU A 534 -19.80 23.06 -21.93
N ARG A 535 -19.99 23.58 -23.16
CA ARG A 535 -20.94 23.03 -24.15
C ARG A 535 -20.21 22.80 -25.47
N TRP A 536 -20.63 21.78 -26.19
CA TRP A 536 -20.11 21.42 -27.50
C TRP A 536 -21.19 20.94 -28.46
#